data_f8caab638047e7830393e4f43e652d3a
#
_entry.id   f8caab638047e7830393e4f43e652d3a
#
_cell.length_a   1.000
_cell.length_b   1.000
_cell.length_c   1.000
_cell.angle_alpha   90.00
_cell.angle_beta   90.00
_cell.angle_gamma   90.00
#
_symmetry.space_group_name_H-M   'P 1'
#
loop_
_entity.id
_entity.type
_entity.pdbx_description
1 polymer ?
#
loop_
_entity_poly.entity_id
_entity_poly.type
_entity_poly.pdbx_seq_one_letter_code
_entity_poly.pdbx_strand_id
1 'polypeptide(L)'
;MAEKAGVAGYDKSQWQKKTRAPRPVGKAEQPMMAALRAEHRHIAAVVELMAGQLDAIERGELVDTHVLYETMHYMVTWPDKFHHPREDLIYGRVAELDASAADSVDSLQREHDAMAKRGQK
;
A
#
# COMPACT_ATOMS: atom_id res chain seq x y z
N MET A 1 8.02 21.39 -27.44
CA MET A 1 8.73 20.46 -26.54
C MET A 1 7.79 20.16 -25.36
N ALA A 2 7.20 18.98 -25.33
CA ALA A 2 6.37 18.57 -24.21
C ALA A 2 7.29 18.16 -23.07
N GLU A 3 7.24 18.93 -22.01
CA GLU A 3 7.88 18.62 -20.74
C GLU A 3 7.24 17.33 -20.20
N LYS A 4 8.01 16.26 -20.14
CA LYS A 4 7.59 15.02 -19.49
C LYS A 4 7.37 15.36 -18.01
N ALA A 5 6.11 15.53 -17.62
CA ALA A 5 5.74 15.48 -16.23
C ALA A 5 6.07 14.06 -15.75
N GLY A 6 7.26 13.92 -15.16
CA GLY A 6 7.65 12.70 -14.51
C GLY A 6 6.62 12.40 -13.43
N VAL A 7 5.94 11.28 -13.54
CA VAL A 7 5.20 10.70 -12.41
C VAL A 7 6.22 10.66 -11.28
N ALA A 8 5.98 11.41 -10.22
CA ALA A 8 6.86 11.48 -9.06
C ALA A 8 7.15 10.04 -8.63
N GLY A 9 8.43 9.65 -8.79
CA GLY A 9 8.84 8.26 -8.80
C GLY A 9 8.36 7.51 -7.58
N TYR A 10 7.60 6.47 -7.80
CA TYR A 10 7.37 5.42 -6.83
C TYR A 10 8.73 4.82 -6.46
N ASP A 11 9.25 5.24 -5.31
CA ASP A 11 10.54 4.74 -4.82
C ASP A 11 10.35 3.35 -4.20
N LYS A 12 10.59 2.32 -5.02
CA LYS A 12 10.60 0.91 -4.58
C LYS A 12 11.47 0.70 -3.33
N SER A 13 12.51 1.50 -3.13
CA SER A 13 13.41 1.37 -1.97
C SER A 13 12.71 1.72 -0.66
N GLN A 14 11.77 2.65 -0.68
CA GLN A 14 10.99 3.04 0.49
C GLN A 14 10.03 1.90 0.90
N TRP A 15 9.50 1.20 -0.09
CA TRP A 15 8.59 0.08 0.13
C TRP A 15 9.32 -1.15 0.67
N GLN A 16 10.48 -1.48 0.11
CA GLN A 16 11.33 -2.56 0.60
C GLN A 16 11.84 -2.32 2.02
N LYS A 17 12.05 -1.06 2.41
CA LYS A 17 12.39 -0.71 3.80
C LYS A 17 11.23 -0.96 4.78
N LYS A 18 9.97 -0.73 4.34
CA LYS A 18 8.77 -0.99 5.15
C LYS A 18 8.41 -2.49 5.24
N THR A 19 8.79 -3.28 4.23
CA THR A 19 8.54 -4.73 4.19
C THR A 19 9.69 -5.57 4.75
N ARG A 20 10.70 -4.93 5.33
CA ARG A 20 11.86 -5.62 5.91
C ARG A 20 11.41 -6.65 6.93
N ALA A 21 11.98 -7.86 6.83
CA ALA A 21 11.65 -9.02 7.63
C ALA A 21 11.35 -8.71 9.11
N PRO A 22 10.28 -9.28 9.68
CA PRO A 22 9.90 -9.01 11.06
C PRO A 22 11.04 -9.38 12.00
N ARG A 23 11.30 -8.52 12.97
CA ARG A 23 12.13 -8.90 14.12
C ARG A 23 11.52 -10.13 14.78
N PRO A 24 12.32 -11.11 15.20
CA PRO A 24 11.79 -12.24 15.94
C PRO A 24 11.06 -11.72 17.18
N VAL A 25 9.77 -11.87 17.18
CA VAL A 25 8.92 -11.47 18.31
C VAL A 25 8.90 -12.67 19.26
N GLY A 26 9.47 -12.52 20.44
CA GLY A 26 9.56 -13.57 21.46
C GLY A 26 8.23 -13.95 22.12
N LYS A 27 7.08 -13.63 21.52
CA LYS A 27 5.74 -14.04 21.89
C LYS A 27 4.92 -14.30 20.63
N ALA A 28 4.02 -15.29 20.68
CA ALA A 28 3.11 -15.60 19.58
C ALA A 28 2.46 -14.32 19.03
N GLU A 29 2.61 -14.12 17.72
CA GLU A 29 2.00 -12.98 17.03
C GLU A 29 0.48 -13.03 17.20
N GLN A 30 -0.10 -11.91 17.57
CA GLN A 30 -1.56 -11.82 17.71
C GLN A 30 -2.22 -12.10 16.35
N PRO A 31 -3.30 -12.90 16.26
CA PRO A 31 -3.94 -13.29 15.00
C PRO A 31 -4.32 -12.10 14.12
N MET A 32 -4.69 -10.98 14.72
CA MET A 32 -5.02 -9.73 14.02
C MET A 32 -3.83 -9.14 13.30
N MET A 33 -2.66 -9.11 13.92
CA MET A 33 -1.43 -8.63 13.29
C MET A 33 -0.94 -9.57 12.19
N ALA A 34 -1.10 -10.86 12.37
CA ALA A 34 -0.80 -11.85 11.33
C ALA A 34 -1.71 -11.67 10.10
N ALA A 35 -3.00 -11.42 10.32
CA ALA A 35 -3.96 -11.13 9.26
C ALA A 35 -3.58 -9.82 8.51
N LEU A 36 -3.25 -8.76 9.22
CA LEU A 36 -2.84 -7.49 8.63
C LEU A 36 -1.58 -7.64 7.77
N ARG A 37 -0.60 -8.41 8.22
CA ARG A 37 0.61 -8.70 7.44
C ARG A 37 0.33 -9.56 6.21
N ALA A 38 -0.62 -10.49 6.29
CA ALA A 38 -1.06 -11.28 5.14
C ALA A 38 -1.72 -10.38 4.08
N GLU A 39 -2.55 -9.43 4.50
CA GLU A 39 -3.16 -8.43 3.63
C GLU A 39 -2.08 -7.57 2.93
N HIS A 40 -1.08 -7.11 3.67
CA HIS A 40 0.04 -6.37 3.09
C HIS A 40 0.80 -7.17 2.01
N ARG A 41 1.01 -8.46 2.21
CA ARG A 41 1.64 -9.31 1.19
C ARG A 41 0.80 -9.42 -0.08
N HIS A 42 -0.53 -9.50 0.04
CA HIS A 42 -1.43 -9.52 -1.10
C HIS A 42 -1.40 -8.20 -1.87
N ILE A 43 -1.49 -7.08 -1.16
CA ILE A 43 -1.39 -5.74 -1.76
C ILE A 43 -0.05 -5.57 -2.47
N ALA A 44 1.05 -6.04 -1.86
CA ALA A 44 2.37 -6.03 -2.46
C ALA A 44 2.43 -6.77 -3.79
N ALA A 45 1.87 -7.97 -3.84
CA ALA A 45 1.85 -8.77 -5.06
C ALA A 45 1.05 -8.09 -6.19
N VAL A 46 -0.06 -7.44 -5.85
CA VAL A 46 -0.85 -6.69 -6.84
C VAL A 46 -0.09 -5.45 -7.32
N VAL A 47 0.59 -4.73 -6.43
CA VAL A 47 1.43 -3.58 -6.80
C VAL A 47 2.58 -4.00 -7.73
N GLU A 48 3.23 -5.13 -7.46
CA GLU A 48 4.29 -5.65 -8.32
C GLU A 48 3.76 -6.06 -9.70
N LEU A 49 2.60 -6.71 -9.76
CA LEU A 49 1.94 -7.04 -11.03
C LEU A 49 1.63 -5.78 -11.84
N MET A 50 1.07 -4.77 -11.19
CA MET A 50 0.74 -3.50 -11.83
C MET A 50 1.99 -2.76 -12.32
N ALA A 51 3.05 -2.74 -11.52
CA ALA A 51 4.34 -2.17 -11.93
C ALA A 51 4.92 -2.88 -13.16
N GLY A 52 4.83 -4.22 -13.20
CA GLY A 52 5.26 -5.00 -14.38
C GLY A 52 4.45 -4.67 -15.64
N GLN A 53 3.15 -4.44 -15.52
CA GLN A 53 2.31 -4.00 -16.65
C GLN A 53 2.72 -2.60 -17.15
N LEU A 54 2.98 -1.67 -16.24
CA LEU A 54 3.43 -0.32 -16.60
C LEU A 54 4.80 -0.34 -17.27
N ASP A 55 5.74 -1.12 -16.76
CA ASP A 55 7.05 -1.30 -17.37
C ASP A 55 6.94 -1.89 -18.81
N ALA A 56 6.03 -2.84 -19.02
CA ALA A 56 5.75 -3.41 -20.34
C ALA A 56 5.18 -2.35 -21.32
N ILE A 57 4.25 -1.52 -20.86
CA ILE A 57 3.70 -0.40 -21.65
C ILE A 57 4.81 0.58 -22.04
N GLU A 58 5.69 0.93 -21.11
CA GLU A 58 6.82 1.83 -21.39
C GLU A 58 7.78 1.27 -22.44
N ARG A 59 7.93 -0.06 -22.51
CA ARG A 59 8.70 -0.73 -23.56
C ARG A 59 7.95 -0.91 -24.89
N GLY A 60 6.70 -0.46 -24.95
CA GLY A 60 5.84 -0.63 -26.14
C GLY A 60 5.34 -2.05 -26.35
N GLU A 61 5.35 -2.87 -25.31
CA GLU A 61 4.83 -4.23 -25.33
C GLU A 61 3.31 -4.27 -25.19
N LEU A 62 2.68 -5.31 -25.74
CA LEU A 62 1.26 -5.53 -25.54
C LEU A 62 1.01 -6.03 -24.12
N VAL A 63 0.04 -5.44 -23.45
CA VAL A 63 -0.43 -5.86 -22.13
C VAL A 63 -1.87 -6.33 -22.18
N ASP A 64 -2.24 -7.21 -21.26
CA ASP A 64 -3.63 -7.58 -21.06
C ASP A 64 -4.35 -6.43 -20.33
N THR A 65 -5.16 -5.68 -21.10
CA THR A 65 -5.90 -4.53 -20.56
C THR A 65 -6.93 -4.93 -19.51
N HIS A 66 -7.44 -6.16 -19.56
CA HIS A 66 -8.35 -6.66 -18.53
C HIS A 66 -7.62 -6.89 -17.21
N VAL A 67 -6.45 -7.51 -17.24
CA VAL A 67 -5.62 -7.70 -16.05
C VAL A 67 -5.21 -6.34 -15.47
N LEU A 68 -4.82 -5.39 -16.31
CA LEU A 68 -4.48 -4.03 -15.85
C LEU A 68 -5.67 -3.36 -15.18
N TYR A 69 -6.86 -3.43 -15.79
CA TYR A 69 -8.09 -2.87 -15.22
C TYR A 69 -8.43 -3.50 -13.86
N GLU A 70 -8.42 -4.83 -13.78
CA GLU A 70 -8.76 -5.55 -12.54
C GLU A 70 -7.77 -5.24 -11.40
N THR A 71 -6.48 -5.13 -11.69
CA THR A 71 -5.48 -4.76 -10.69
C THR A 71 -5.66 -3.33 -10.20
N MET A 72 -5.94 -2.39 -11.10
CA MET A 72 -6.24 -0.99 -10.75
C MET A 72 -7.53 -0.91 -9.94
N HIS A 73 -8.58 -1.60 -10.38
CA HIS A 73 -9.87 -1.63 -9.68
C HIS A 73 -9.74 -2.20 -8.26
N TYR A 74 -8.96 -3.28 -8.11
CA TYR A 74 -8.65 -3.83 -6.79
C TYR A 74 -7.96 -2.81 -5.90
N MET A 75 -6.93 -2.12 -6.40
CA MET A 75 -6.13 -1.17 -5.62
C MET A 75 -6.92 0.04 -5.14
N VAL A 76 -7.89 0.53 -5.93
CA VAL A 76 -8.72 1.68 -5.54
C VAL A 76 -9.98 1.28 -4.78
N THR A 77 -10.23 0.00 -4.61
CA THR A 77 -11.47 -0.50 -3.98
C THR A 77 -11.19 -1.20 -2.66
N TRP A 78 -10.47 -2.31 -2.69
CA TRP A 78 -10.37 -3.18 -1.53
C TRP A 78 -9.52 -2.59 -0.39
N PRO A 79 -8.32 -2.05 -0.63
CA PRO A 79 -7.55 -1.41 0.43
C PRO A 79 -8.30 -0.26 1.10
N ASP A 80 -8.93 0.60 0.32
CA ASP A 80 -9.63 1.77 0.85
C ASP A 80 -10.90 1.42 1.64
N LYS A 81 -11.60 0.37 1.25
CA LYS A 81 -12.86 -0.03 1.91
C LYS A 81 -12.67 -0.93 3.12
N PHE A 82 -11.63 -1.75 3.13
CA PHE A 82 -11.48 -2.81 4.12
C PHE A 82 -10.14 -2.76 4.87
N HIS A 83 -9.04 -2.65 4.16
CA HIS A 83 -7.70 -2.73 4.74
C HIS A 83 -7.33 -1.45 5.51
N HIS A 84 -7.37 -0.30 4.88
CA HIS A 84 -6.98 0.97 5.50
C HIS A 84 -7.85 1.35 6.70
N PRO A 85 -9.19 1.22 6.67
CA PRO A 85 -10.01 1.49 7.85
C PRO A 85 -9.69 0.56 9.03
N ARG A 86 -9.38 -0.70 8.75
CA ARG A 86 -8.98 -1.66 9.78
C ARG A 86 -7.62 -1.32 10.38
N GLU A 87 -6.68 -0.97 9.52
CA GLU A 87 -5.34 -0.54 9.92
C GLU A 87 -5.39 0.74 10.75
N ASP A 88 -6.17 1.73 10.35
CA ASP A 88 -6.38 2.99 11.07
C ASP A 88 -6.96 2.76 12.47
N LEU A 89 -7.90 1.82 12.61
CA LEU A 89 -8.46 1.42 13.90
C LEU A 89 -7.39 0.82 14.84
N ILE A 90 -6.58 -0.08 14.31
CA ILE A 90 -5.52 -0.77 15.07
C ILE A 90 -4.46 0.24 15.52
N TYR A 91 -3.96 1.06 14.60
CA TYR A 91 -2.91 2.03 14.92
C TYR A 91 -3.42 3.22 15.70
N GLY A 92 -4.68 3.62 15.52
CA GLY A 92 -5.34 4.59 16.41
C GLY A 92 -5.30 4.12 17.87
N ARG A 93 -5.57 2.84 18.09
CA ARG A 93 -5.46 2.26 19.45
C ARG A 93 -4.01 2.20 19.95
N VAL A 94 -3.06 1.95 19.09
CA VAL A 94 -1.62 2.00 19.47
C VAL A 94 -1.24 3.42 19.90
N ALA A 95 -1.66 4.46 19.17
CA ALA A 95 -1.38 5.85 19.52
C ALA A 95 -1.99 6.27 20.86
N GLU A 96 -3.17 5.74 21.22
CA GLU A 96 -3.79 5.96 22.54
C GLU A 96 -2.98 5.33 23.68
N LEU A 97 -2.36 4.18 23.44
CA LEU A 97 -1.59 3.45 24.45
C LEU A 97 -0.12 3.90 24.51
N ASP A 98 0.41 4.42 23.43
CA ASP A 98 1.79 4.88 23.30
C ASP A 98 1.83 6.23 22.56
N ALA A 99 1.93 7.31 23.32
CA ALA A 99 1.98 8.66 22.77
C ALA A 99 3.16 8.90 21.82
N SER A 100 4.25 8.12 21.94
CA SER A 100 5.40 8.23 21.03
C SER A 100 5.09 7.76 19.60
N ALA A 101 4.04 6.97 19.41
CA ALA A 101 3.58 6.51 18.10
C ALA A 101 2.61 7.49 17.40
N ALA A 102 2.09 8.49 18.11
CA ALA A 102 1.00 9.34 17.63
C ALA A 102 1.32 10.04 16.31
N ASP A 103 2.51 10.61 16.14
CA ASP A 103 2.89 11.33 14.93
C ASP A 103 2.98 10.40 13.71
N SER A 104 3.52 9.19 13.91
CA SER A 104 3.61 8.18 12.84
C SER A 104 2.24 7.67 12.43
N VAL A 105 1.33 7.46 13.37
CA VAL A 105 -0.04 7.03 13.11
C VAL A 105 -0.82 8.12 12.38
N ASP A 106 -0.70 9.36 12.79
CA ASP A 106 -1.34 10.50 12.14
C ASP A 106 -0.83 10.70 10.69
N SER A 107 0.46 10.51 10.46
CA SER A 107 1.03 10.53 9.12
C SER A 107 0.47 9.42 8.23
N LEU A 108 0.35 8.20 8.75
CA LEU A 108 -0.23 7.07 8.04
C LEU A 108 -1.70 7.32 7.66
N GLN A 109 -2.50 7.83 8.57
CA GLN A 109 -3.90 8.16 8.31
C GLN A 109 -4.06 9.22 7.22
N ARG A 110 -3.20 10.23 7.21
CA ARG A 110 -3.17 11.24 6.14
C ARG A 110 -2.78 10.65 4.79
N GLU A 111 -1.85 9.70 4.75
CA GLU A 111 -1.49 8.97 3.53
C GLU A 111 -2.68 8.15 3.00
N HIS A 112 -3.42 7.45 3.87
CA HIS A 112 -4.62 6.70 3.50
C HIS A 112 -5.71 7.62 2.91
N ASP A 113 -5.98 8.75 3.55
CA ASP A 113 -6.94 9.74 3.04
C ASP A 113 -6.54 10.29 1.67
N ALA A 114 -5.25 10.57 1.46
CA ALA A 114 -4.75 11.05 0.19
C ALA A 114 -4.88 10.00 -0.92
N MET A 115 -4.62 8.71 -0.62
CA MET A 115 -4.80 7.61 -1.56
C MET A 115 -6.26 7.43 -1.93
N ALA A 116 -7.17 7.44 -0.95
CA ALA A 116 -8.61 7.32 -1.19
C ALA A 116 -9.13 8.43 -2.12
N LYS A 117 -8.72 9.67 -1.87
CA LYS A 117 -9.10 10.81 -2.72
C LYS A 117 -8.57 10.71 -4.15
N ARG A 118 -7.36 10.19 -4.34
CA ARG A 118 -6.78 9.98 -5.67
C ARG A 118 -7.47 8.84 -6.42
N GLY A 119 -7.85 7.78 -5.73
CA GLY A 119 -8.54 6.63 -6.32
C GLY A 119 -9.97 6.93 -6.79
N GLN A 120 -10.60 8.01 -6.28
CA GLN A 120 -11.95 8.43 -6.68
C GLN A 120 -11.98 9.26 -7.96
N LYS A 121 -10.86 9.70 -8.46
CA LYS A 121 -10.73 10.49 -9.71
C LYS A 121 -10.55 9.59 -10.92
#